data_79e6cb02dd677e6e8022121265da3520
#
_entry.id   79e6cb02dd677e6e8022121265da3520
#
_cell.length_a   1.000
_cell.length_b   1.000
_cell.length_c   1.000
_cell.angle_alpha   90.00
_cell.angle_beta   90.00
_cell.angle_gamma   90.00
#
_symmetry.space_group_name_H-M   'P 1'
#
loop_
_entity.id
_entity.type
_entity.pdbx_description
1 polymer ?
#
loop_
_entity_poly.entity_id
_entity_poly.type
_entity_poly.pdbx_seq_one_letter_code
_entity_poly.pdbx_strand_id
1 'polypeptide(L)'
;MAMREWKRVALECMLIGLVGGMLGLAANHFNYDRLTISRDYFHRMTIVAGPPAKPGALPESTSESTAGSNSAAQAEDDSVAVAQLEALKRRLHDHGIRMIDFEEVKALFESPGYPAGAYVFIDARDDRLYREGHLPGAFLVDHYRIERYIPLVLDYCWAADKIVVYCNGGECDDSEFVALDLLREGLDAGRIFVYAEGFLDWES
;
A
#
# COMPACT_ATOMS: atom_id res chain seq x y z
N MET A 1 36.82 31.65 31.15
CA MET A 1 37.26 30.76 30.02
C MET A 1 36.17 29.78 29.60
N ALA A 2 35.49 29.04 30.48
CA ALA A 2 34.50 28.03 30.19
C ALA A 2 33.31 28.43 29.30
N MET A 3 32.77 29.64 29.47
CA MET A 3 31.60 30.14 28.74
C MET A 3 31.86 30.44 27.25
N ARG A 4 33.11 30.65 26.86
CA ARG A 4 33.53 30.88 25.49
C ARG A 4 33.71 29.58 24.73
N GLU A 5 34.12 28.53 25.39
CA GLU A 5 34.25 27.17 24.88
C GLU A 5 32.86 26.55 24.59
N TRP A 6 31.92 26.73 25.50
CA TRP A 6 30.53 26.25 25.32
C TRP A 6 29.83 26.87 24.09
N LYS A 7 30.05 28.15 23.87
CA LYS A 7 29.50 28.82 22.66
C LYS A 7 30.09 28.32 21.38
N ARG A 8 31.38 27.95 21.38
CA ARG A 8 32.04 27.33 20.23
C ARG A 8 31.48 25.94 19.93
N VAL A 9 31.39 25.09 20.96
CA VAL A 9 30.84 23.74 20.83
C VAL A 9 29.38 23.78 20.36
N ALA A 10 28.56 24.68 20.93
CA ALA A 10 27.18 24.85 20.50
C ALA A 10 27.06 25.31 19.03
N LEU A 11 27.95 26.20 18.58
CA LEU A 11 27.99 26.67 17.19
C LEU A 11 28.41 25.55 16.24
N GLU A 12 29.39 24.76 16.62
CA GLU A 12 29.87 23.60 15.85
C GLU A 12 28.79 22.53 15.71
N CYS A 13 28.09 22.21 16.81
CA CYS A 13 26.95 21.27 16.78
C CYS A 13 25.82 21.77 15.87
N MET A 14 25.50 23.07 15.94
CA MET A 14 24.47 23.68 15.10
C MET A 14 24.87 23.64 13.62
N LEU A 15 26.13 23.89 13.31
CA LEU A 15 26.65 23.88 11.96
C LEU A 15 26.65 22.45 11.35
N ILE A 16 27.05 21.46 12.15
CA ILE A 16 26.99 20.03 11.76
C ILE A 16 25.54 19.61 11.51
N GLY A 17 24.61 19.99 12.40
CA GLY A 17 23.18 19.70 12.23
C GLY A 17 22.59 20.36 10.97
N LEU A 18 22.95 21.61 10.67
CA LEU A 18 22.52 22.31 9.47
C LEU A 18 23.06 21.66 8.18
N VAL A 19 24.35 21.37 8.16
CA VAL A 19 24.99 20.74 6.99
C VAL A 19 24.45 19.32 6.79
N GLY A 20 24.33 18.53 7.85
CA GLY A 20 23.76 17.19 7.78
C GLY A 20 22.28 17.20 7.35
N GLY A 21 21.50 18.14 7.86
CA GLY A 21 20.10 18.32 7.44
C GLY A 21 19.96 18.72 5.98
N MET A 22 20.78 19.64 5.48
CA MET A 22 20.80 20.02 4.06
C MET A 22 21.23 18.87 3.15
N LEU A 23 22.26 18.12 3.55
CA LEU A 23 22.70 16.95 2.79
C LEU A 23 21.64 15.86 2.79
N GLY A 24 20.94 15.61 3.92
CA GLY A 24 19.85 14.66 4.01
C GLY A 24 18.66 15.05 3.13
N LEU A 25 18.28 16.34 3.12
CA LEU A 25 17.22 16.85 2.24
C LEU A 25 17.63 16.76 0.76
N ALA A 26 18.87 17.09 0.44
CA ALA A 26 19.39 16.97 -0.92
C ALA A 26 19.41 15.50 -1.38
N ALA A 27 19.92 14.61 -0.53
CA ALA A 27 19.90 13.17 -0.81
C ALA A 27 18.48 12.64 -1.03
N ASN A 28 17.53 13.03 -0.19
CA ASN A 28 16.12 12.67 -0.36
C ASN A 28 15.51 13.24 -1.65
N HIS A 29 15.96 14.43 -2.09
CA HIS A 29 15.48 15.02 -3.34
C HIS A 29 15.98 14.30 -4.59
N PHE A 30 17.21 13.77 -4.54
CA PHE A 30 17.82 13.03 -5.65
C PHE A 30 17.58 11.52 -5.56
N ASN A 31 17.05 11.02 -4.44
CA ASN A 31 16.75 9.61 -4.30
C ASN A 31 15.43 9.28 -5.02
N TYR A 32 15.39 8.16 -5.70
CA TYR A 32 14.22 7.67 -6.41
C TYR A 32 13.05 7.37 -5.45
N ASP A 33 13.37 6.83 -4.25
CA ASP A 33 12.42 6.57 -3.15
C ASP A 33 12.39 7.77 -2.19
N ARG A 34 11.70 8.84 -2.57
CA ARG A 34 11.58 10.05 -1.75
C ARG A 34 10.76 9.79 -0.49
N LEU A 35 11.36 10.00 0.67
CA LEU A 35 10.61 10.07 1.92
C LEU A 35 9.73 11.32 1.92
N THR A 36 8.42 11.12 1.91
CA THR A 36 7.45 12.22 2.00
C THR A 36 7.32 12.66 3.46
N ILE A 37 7.95 13.78 3.84
CA ILE A 37 8.02 14.29 5.22
C ILE A 37 6.63 14.62 5.80
N SER A 38 5.63 14.87 4.94
CA SER A 38 4.26 15.18 5.35
C SER A 38 3.35 13.96 5.49
N ARG A 39 3.83 12.75 5.16
CA ARG A 39 3.05 11.53 5.29
C ARG A 39 3.06 11.07 6.74
N ASP A 40 1.87 10.85 7.31
CA ASP A 40 1.74 10.27 8.65
C ASP A 40 2.02 8.77 8.57
N TYR A 41 3.27 8.37 8.85
CA TYR A 41 3.70 6.97 8.89
C TYR A 41 3.20 6.24 10.16
N PHE A 42 2.61 6.97 11.11
CA PHE A 42 2.10 6.44 12.37
C PHE A 42 0.59 6.69 12.45
N HIS A 43 -0.20 5.94 11.70
CA HIS A 43 -1.64 5.90 11.90
C HIS A 43 -1.90 5.44 13.34
N ARG A 44 -2.22 6.38 14.23
CA ARG A 44 -2.77 6.04 15.54
C ARG A 44 -4.12 5.38 15.28
N MET A 45 -4.18 4.04 15.43
CA MET A 45 -5.44 3.37 15.66
C MET A 45 -6.06 4.00 16.90
N THR A 46 -6.98 4.91 16.71
CA THR A 46 -7.91 5.31 17.76
C THR A 46 -8.82 4.10 17.96
N ILE A 47 -8.45 3.26 18.94
CA ILE A 47 -9.38 2.25 19.46
C ILE A 47 -10.50 3.07 20.11
N VAL A 48 -11.58 3.30 19.38
CA VAL A 48 -12.83 3.76 19.96
C VAL A 48 -13.35 2.55 20.74
N ALA A 49 -13.02 2.51 22.03
CA ALA A 49 -13.64 1.59 22.96
C ALA A 49 -15.12 2.00 23.03
N GLY A 50 -15.95 1.35 22.23
CA GLY A 50 -17.39 1.41 22.40
C GLY A 50 -17.77 0.84 23.75
N PRO A 51 -18.77 1.42 24.45
CA PRO A 51 -19.26 0.87 25.70
C PRO A 51 -19.81 -0.55 25.50
N PRO A 52 -19.73 -1.44 26.52
CA PRO A 52 -20.17 -2.83 26.39
C PRO A 52 -21.65 -2.88 26.05
N ALA A 53 -21.99 -3.54 24.94
CA ALA A 53 -23.36 -3.75 24.51
C ALA A 53 -24.09 -4.63 25.53
N LYS A 54 -25.22 -4.12 26.08
CA LYS A 54 -26.18 -4.93 26.81
C LYS A 54 -26.96 -5.82 25.82
N PRO A 55 -27.25 -7.07 26.14
CA PRO A 55 -28.06 -7.93 25.29
C PRO A 55 -29.56 -7.56 25.39
N GLY A 56 -30.15 -7.29 24.26
CA GLY A 56 -31.61 -7.26 24.10
C GLY A 56 -32.21 -5.89 23.87
N ALA A 57 -32.36 -5.51 22.60
CA ALA A 57 -33.53 -4.82 22.07
C ALA A 57 -33.28 -4.55 20.56
N LEU A 58 -34.18 -5.05 19.73
CA LEU A 58 -34.33 -4.66 18.32
C LEU A 58 -34.77 -3.18 18.27
N PRO A 59 -34.16 -2.33 17.44
CA PRO A 59 -34.76 -1.06 17.10
C PRO A 59 -35.60 -1.17 15.83
N GLU A 60 -36.87 -0.76 15.98
CA GLU A 60 -37.77 -0.49 14.89
C GLU A 60 -37.21 0.60 13.95
N SER A 61 -37.51 0.41 12.68
CA SER A 61 -37.30 1.36 11.60
C SER A 61 -38.08 2.67 11.82
N THR A 62 -37.36 3.79 11.87
CA THR A 62 -37.98 5.08 11.60
C THR A 62 -37.16 5.77 10.49
N SER A 63 -37.81 5.79 9.33
CA SER A 63 -37.41 6.59 8.17
C SER A 63 -37.65 8.07 8.45
N GLU A 64 -36.62 8.88 8.49
CA GLU A 64 -36.75 10.31 8.21
C GLU A 64 -35.69 10.72 7.18
N SER A 65 -36.26 11.05 6.01
CA SER A 65 -35.56 11.59 4.86
C SER A 65 -35.10 13.01 5.16
N THR A 66 -33.78 13.24 5.09
CA THR A 66 -33.26 14.59 4.84
C THR A 66 -32.40 14.52 3.55
N ALA A 67 -33.10 14.77 2.44
CA ALA A 67 -32.47 15.02 1.16
C ALA A 67 -31.90 16.44 1.16
N GLY A 68 -30.59 16.56 0.86
CA GLY A 68 -30.01 17.83 0.42
C GLY A 68 -28.72 18.19 1.10
N SER A 69 -27.59 17.70 0.61
CA SER A 69 -26.28 18.36 0.45
C SER A 69 -25.04 17.45 0.29
N ASN A 70 -25.21 16.18 -0.12
CA ASN A 70 -24.07 15.26 -0.25
C ASN A 70 -23.48 15.17 -1.69
N SER A 71 -24.07 15.83 -2.68
CA SER A 71 -23.66 15.65 -4.09
C SER A 71 -22.34 16.34 -4.44
N ALA A 72 -22.00 17.44 -3.79
CA ALA A 72 -20.76 18.15 -4.11
C ALA A 72 -19.52 17.51 -3.43
N ALA A 73 -19.66 17.06 -2.18
CA ALA A 73 -18.59 16.40 -1.45
C ALA A 73 -18.21 15.04 -2.05
N GLN A 74 -19.21 14.28 -2.53
CA GLN A 74 -18.99 12.98 -3.21
C GLN A 74 -18.30 13.17 -4.57
N ALA A 75 -18.64 14.20 -5.34
CA ALA A 75 -18.02 14.47 -6.63
C ALA A 75 -16.55 14.93 -6.51
N GLU A 76 -16.18 15.60 -5.42
CA GLU A 76 -14.79 15.97 -5.12
C GLU A 76 -13.98 14.75 -4.70
N ASP A 77 -14.53 13.86 -3.88
CA ASP A 77 -13.88 12.63 -3.42
C ASP A 77 -13.65 11.65 -4.58
N ASP A 78 -14.64 11.46 -5.45
CA ASP A 78 -14.53 10.65 -6.66
C ASP A 78 -13.44 11.18 -7.62
N SER A 79 -13.31 12.50 -7.74
CA SER A 79 -12.31 13.13 -8.60
C SER A 79 -10.88 12.93 -8.08
N VAL A 80 -10.70 12.95 -6.76
CA VAL A 80 -9.42 12.70 -6.09
C VAL A 80 -9.02 11.23 -6.27
N ALA A 81 -9.94 10.30 -6.05
CA ALA A 81 -9.70 8.87 -6.23
C ALA A 81 -9.28 8.52 -7.66
N VAL A 82 -9.93 9.09 -8.66
CA VAL A 82 -9.56 8.91 -10.08
C VAL A 82 -8.16 9.48 -10.35
N ALA A 83 -7.84 10.65 -9.82
CA ALA A 83 -6.53 11.25 -10.01
C ALA A 83 -5.40 10.42 -9.36
N GLN A 84 -5.65 9.83 -8.20
CA GLN A 84 -4.72 8.94 -7.50
C GLN A 84 -4.48 7.66 -8.29
N LEU A 85 -5.55 7.03 -8.80
CA LEU A 85 -5.47 5.83 -9.62
C LEU A 85 -4.65 6.07 -10.92
N GLU A 86 -4.89 7.19 -11.61
CA GLU A 86 -4.12 7.58 -12.79
C GLU A 86 -2.65 7.91 -12.46
N ALA A 87 -2.38 8.45 -11.26
CA ALA A 87 -1.02 8.66 -10.80
C ALA A 87 -0.31 7.33 -10.50
N LEU A 88 -0.98 6.38 -9.84
CA LEU A 88 -0.48 5.02 -9.60
C LEU A 88 -0.17 4.32 -10.93
N LYS A 89 -1.11 4.35 -11.87
CA LYS A 89 -0.95 3.76 -13.20
C LYS A 89 0.28 4.29 -13.94
N ARG A 90 0.54 5.60 -13.87
CA ARG A 90 1.74 6.20 -14.47
C ARG A 90 3.01 5.71 -13.78
N ARG A 91 3.06 5.71 -12.43
CA ARG A 91 4.23 5.22 -11.69
C ARG A 91 4.56 3.76 -12.02
N LEU A 92 3.55 2.89 -12.04
CA LEU A 92 3.71 1.49 -12.41
C LEU A 92 4.20 1.34 -13.87
N HIS A 93 3.61 2.11 -14.79
CA HIS A 93 3.99 2.09 -16.21
C HIS A 93 5.45 2.53 -16.42
N ASP A 94 5.94 3.52 -15.65
CA ASP A 94 7.33 3.98 -15.73
C ASP A 94 8.33 2.88 -15.33
N HIS A 95 7.88 1.88 -14.55
CA HIS A 95 8.61 0.67 -14.21
C HIS A 95 8.34 -0.53 -15.11
N GLY A 96 7.48 -0.37 -16.13
CA GLY A 96 7.06 -1.46 -17.02
C GLY A 96 6.04 -2.42 -16.40
N ILE A 97 5.49 -2.08 -15.23
CA ILE A 97 4.44 -2.84 -14.54
C ILE A 97 3.08 -2.40 -15.09
N ARG A 98 2.16 -3.36 -15.27
CA ARG A 98 0.81 -3.09 -15.74
C ARG A 98 -0.21 -3.27 -14.63
N MET A 99 -1.20 -2.37 -14.58
CA MET A 99 -2.41 -2.60 -13.79
C MET A 99 -3.35 -3.56 -14.53
N ILE A 100 -4.08 -4.35 -13.76
CA ILE A 100 -5.15 -5.22 -14.25
C ILE A 100 -6.42 -4.97 -13.44
N ASP A 101 -7.57 -5.18 -14.08
CA ASP A 101 -8.89 -5.00 -13.49
C ASP A 101 -9.45 -6.30 -12.89
N PHE A 102 -10.64 -6.21 -12.29
CA PHE A 102 -11.34 -7.35 -11.67
C PHE A 102 -11.57 -8.50 -12.66
N GLU A 103 -12.01 -8.22 -13.88
CA GLU A 103 -12.32 -9.25 -14.88
C GLU A 103 -11.05 -10.02 -15.31
N GLU A 104 -9.92 -9.31 -15.46
CA GLU A 104 -8.63 -9.93 -15.76
C GLU A 104 -8.16 -10.79 -14.58
N VAL A 105 -8.27 -10.29 -13.32
CA VAL A 105 -7.91 -11.04 -12.10
C VAL A 105 -8.76 -12.31 -11.96
N LYS A 106 -10.08 -12.18 -12.12
CA LYS A 106 -11.02 -13.30 -12.08
C LYS A 106 -10.71 -14.34 -13.14
N ALA A 107 -10.45 -13.92 -14.37
CA ALA A 107 -10.09 -14.83 -15.46
C ALA A 107 -8.79 -15.60 -15.16
N LEU A 108 -7.79 -14.98 -14.54
CA LEU A 108 -6.57 -15.65 -14.11
C LEU A 108 -6.83 -16.63 -12.96
N PHE A 109 -7.65 -16.25 -11.99
CA PHE A 109 -8.00 -17.05 -10.83
C PHE A 109 -8.79 -18.32 -11.22
N GLU A 110 -9.75 -18.20 -12.12
CA GLU A 110 -10.57 -19.31 -12.62
C GLU A 110 -9.84 -20.19 -13.65
N SER A 111 -8.70 -19.73 -14.16
CA SER A 111 -7.92 -20.46 -15.15
C SER A 111 -7.26 -21.72 -14.58
N PRO A 112 -7.20 -22.82 -15.34
CA PRO A 112 -6.42 -24.01 -14.98
C PRO A 112 -4.94 -23.73 -14.72
N GLY A 113 -4.40 -22.62 -15.21
CA GLY A 113 -3.04 -22.17 -14.97
C GLY A 113 -2.77 -21.81 -13.52
N TYR A 114 -3.79 -21.33 -12.77
CA TYR A 114 -3.62 -20.97 -11.37
C TYR A 114 -3.26 -22.17 -10.48
N PRO A 115 -4.03 -23.25 -10.40
CA PRO A 115 -3.66 -24.43 -9.63
C PRO A 115 -2.41 -25.14 -10.18
N ALA A 116 -2.06 -24.90 -11.45
CA ALA A 116 -0.83 -25.43 -12.05
C ALA A 116 0.42 -24.59 -11.71
N GLY A 117 0.28 -23.46 -11.00
CA GLY A 117 1.39 -22.58 -10.61
C GLY A 117 1.88 -21.63 -11.72
N ALA A 118 1.17 -21.53 -12.84
CA ALA A 118 1.49 -20.58 -13.90
C ALA A 118 1.19 -19.11 -13.47
N TYR A 119 0.29 -18.94 -12.52
CA TYR A 119 -0.06 -17.63 -11.98
C TYR A 119 0.13 -17.62 -10.46
N VAL A 120 0.69 -16.54 -9.94
CA VAL A 120 0.90 -16.33 -8.51
C VAL A 120 0.15 -15.07 -8.09
N PHE A 121 -0.64 -15.18 -7.02
CA PHE A 121 -1.27 -14.04 -6.37
C PHE A 121 -0.53 -13.71 -5.08
N ILE A 122 -0.28 -12.42 -4.85
CA ILE A 122 0.42 -11.89 -3.69
C ILE A 122 -0.46 -10.88 -3.00
N ASP A 123 -0.76 -11.14 -1.73
CA ASP A 123 -1.41 -10.21 -0.82
C ASP A 123 -0.36 -9.35 -0.13
N ALA A 124 -0.35 -8.06 -0.46
CA ALA A 124 0.61 -7.09 0.07
C ALA A 124 0.21 -6.51 1.43
N ARG A 125 -0.94 -6.91 1.97
CA ARG A 125 -1.46 -6.43 3.26
C ARG A 125 -0.69 -7.04 4.43
N ASP A 126 -1.04 -6.59 5.64
CA ASP A 126 -0.48 -7.16 6.87
C ASP A 126 -1.03 -8.56 7.19
N ASP A 127 -0.33 -9.28 8.08
CA ASP A 127 -0.68 -10.63 8.54
C ASP A 127 -2.08 -10.72 9.19
N ARG A 128 -2.59 -9.65 9.81
CA ARG A 128 -3.92 -9.60 10.40
C ARG A 128 -5.01 -9.59 9.32
N LEU A 129 -4.91 -8.69 8.35
CA LEU A 129 -5.86 -8.58 7.24
C LEU A 129 -5.86 -9.84 6.37
N TYR A 130 -4.68 -10.40 6.12
CA TYR A 130 -4.54 -11.67 5.40
C TYR A 130 -5.30 -12.81 6.08
N ARG A 131 -5.24 -12.92 7.43
CA ARG A 131 -5.97 -13.94 8.19
C ARG A 131 -7.48 -13.71 8.26
N GLU A 132 -7.92 -12.47 8.20
CA GLU A 132 -9.35 -12.12 8.16
C GLU A 132 -9.99 -12.57 6.84
N GLY A 133 -9.23 -12.54 5.74
CA GLY A 133 -9.64 -13.01 4.41
C GLY A 133 -8.61 -12.64 3.36
N HIS A 134 -8.42 -13.48 2.36
CA HIS A 134 -7.50 -13.26 1.22
C HIS A 134 -7.97 -14.07 0.00
N LEU A 135 -7.45 -13.76 -1.18
CA LEU A 135 -7.71 -14.60 -2.37
C LEU A 135 -7.18 -16.02 -2.11
N PRO A 136 -8.00 -17.07 -2.26
CA PRO A 136 -7.59 -18.44 -1.95
C PRO A 136 -6.31 -18.83 -2.68
N GLY A 137 -5.28 -19.23 -1.92
CA GLY A 137 -3.97 -19.61 -2.45
C GLY A 137 -3.00 -18.46 -2.70
N ALA A 138 -3.36 -17.23 -2.39
CA ALA A 138 -2.43 -16.09 -2.44
C ALA A 138 -1.36 -16.20 -1.36
N PHE A 139 -0.16 -15.74 -1.66
CA PHE A 139 0.94 -15.63 -0.70
C PHE A 139 0.89 -14.28 0.01
N LEU A 140 1.11 -14.28 1.33
CA LEU A 140 1.31 -13.04 2.08
C LEU A 140 2.72 -12.50 1.86
N VAL A 141 2.82 -11.22 1.47
CA VAL A 141 4.08 -10.49 1.41
C VAL A 141 3.88 -9.08 1.98
N ASP A 142 4.04 -8.95 3.28
CA ASP A 142 3.99 -7.66 3.97
C ASP A 142 5.24 -6.83 3.61
N HIS A 143 5.05 -5.72 2.89
CA HIS A 143 6.12 -4.82 2.46
C HIS A 143 6.99 -4.33 3.63
N TYR A 144 6.39 -4.06 4.81
CA TYR A 144 7.12 -3.56 5.97
C TYR A 144 8.01 -4.62 6.64
N ARG A 145 7.92 -5.87 6.20
CA ARG A 145 8.72 -7.03 6.66
C ARG A 145 9.18 -7.89 5.50
N ILE A 146 9.54 -7.23 4.42
CA ILE A 146 9.82 -7.85 3.12
C ILE A 146 10.88 -8.97 3.21
N GLU A 147 11.92 -8.79 4.02
CA GLU A 147 13.02 -9.75 4.19
C GLU A 147 12.53 -11.10 4.74
N ARG A 148 11.39 -11.09 5.44
CA ARG A 148 10.77 -12.29 5.97
C ARG A 148 10.01 -13.08 4.91
N TYR A 149 9.36 -12.37 4.00
CA TYR A 149 8.38 -12.96 3.08
C TYR A 149 8.96 -13.27 1.70
N ILE A 150 9.81 -12.41 1.16
CA ILE A 150 10.41 -12.60 -0.18
C ILE A 150 11.07 -13.97 -0.33
N PRO A 151 11.93 -14.47 0.60
CA PRO A 151 12.56 -15.77 0.43
C PRO A 151 11.58 -16.96 0.34
N LEU A 152 10.34 -16.77 0.83
CA LEU A 152 9.32 -17.81 0.84
C LEU A 152 8.53 -17.90 -0.47
N VAL A 153 8.47 -16.80 -1.24
CA VAL A 153 7.62 -16.70 -2.44
C VAL A 153 8.42 -16.60 -3.72
N LEU A 154 9.68 -16.24 -3.64
CA LEU A 154 10.51 -15.89 -4.79
C LEU A 154 10.63 -17.03 -5.82
N ASP A 155 10.81 -18.27 -5.36
CA ASP A 155 10.90 -19.44 -6.25
C ASP A 155 9.61 -19.65 -7.04
N TYR A 156 8.44 -19.41 -6.42
CA TYR A 156 7.14 -19.46 -7.11
C TYR A 156 7.01 -18.33 -8.12
N CYS A 157 7.46 -17.11 -7.75
CA CYS A 157 7.46 -15.96 -8.65
C CYS A 157 8.39 -16.17 -9.87
N TRP A 158 9.55 -16.81 -9.67
CA TRP A 158 10.45 -17.13 -10.79
C TRP A 158 9.83 -18.15 -11.77
N ALA A 159 9.06 -19.09 -11.25
CA ALA A 159 8.43 -20.14 -12.06
C ALA A 159 7.14 -19.68 -12.75
N ALA A 160 6.45 -18.65 -12.22
CA ALA A 160 5.16 -18.21 -12.72
C ALA A 160 5.27 -17.40 -14.02
N ASP A 161 4.29 -17.51 -14.89
CA ASP A 161 4.14 -16.66 -16.10
C ASP A 161 3.64 -15.27 -15.75
N LYS A 162 2.79 -15.15 -14.72
CA LYS A 162 2.24 -13.88 -14.24
C LYS A 162 2.19 -13.84 -12.71
N ILE A 163 2.49 -12.68 -12.17
CA ILE A 163 2.45 -12.38 -10.74
C ILE A 163 1.49 -11.22 -10.54
N VAL A 164 0.42 -11.44 -9.80
CA VAL A 164 -0.59 -10.42 -9.48
C VAL A 164 -0.43 -10.01 -8.03
N VAL A 165 -0.12 -8.74 -7.81
CA VAL A 165 0.01 -8.16 -6.47
C VAL A 165 -1.21 -7.30 -6.18
N TYR A 166 -1.82 -7.49 -5.02
CA TYR A 166 -2.96 -6.71 -4.57
C TYR A 166 -2.81 -6.30 -3.11
N CYS A 167 -3.53 -5.25 -2.72
CA CYS A 167 -3.69 -4.85 -1.33
C CYS A 167 -5.19 -4.67 -0.99
N ASN A 168 -5.56 -3.75 -0.12
CA ASN A 168 -6.98 -3.48 0.15
C ASN A 168 -7.71 -2.80 -1.01
N GLY A 169 -7.00 -2.03 -1.82
CA GLY A 169 -7.57 -1.11 -2.79
C GLY A 169 -7.69 0.32 -2.25
N GLY A 170 -8.21 1.25 -3.06
CA GLY A 170 -8.35 2.65 -2.70
C GLY A 170 -6.99 3.36 -2.54
N GLU A 171 -6.75 3.96 -1.39
CA GLU A 171 -5.51 4.70 -1.08
C GLU A 171 -4.34 3.81 -0.63
N CYS A 172 -4.46 2.48 -0.77
CA CYS A 172 -3.43 1.54 -0.33
C CYS A 172 -2.31 1.41 -1.37
N ASP A 173 -1.09 1.83 -1.02
CA ASP A 173 0.10 1.75 -1.89
C ASP A 173 0.93 0.45 -1.69
N ASP A 174 0.55 -0.43 -0.75
CA ASP A 174 1.37 -1.60 -0.39
C ASP A 174 1.61 -2.54 -1.59
N SER A 175 0.63 -2.68 -2.48
CA SER A 175 0.77 -3.48 -3.71
C SER A 175 1.79 -2.89 -4.68
N GLU A 176 1.89 -1.56 -4.80
CA GLU A 176 2.94 -0.90 -5.58
C GLU A 176 4.32 -1.19 -4.98
N PHE A 177 4.46 -1.06 -3.65
CA PHE A 177 5.75 -1.30 -2.98
C PHE A 177 6.22 -2.73 -3.14
N VAL A 178 5.34 -3.72 -2.93
CA VAL A 178 5.69 -5.14 -3.14
C VAL A 178 6.03 -5.41 -4.60
N ALA A 179 5.31 -4.85 -5.57
CA ALA A 179 5.63 -5.01 -6.98
C ALA A 179 7.02 -4.46 -7.32
N LEU A 180 7.40 -3.31 -6.76
CA LEU A 180 8.74 -2.72 -6.91
C LEU A 180 9.82 -3.55 -6.20
N ASP A 181 9.52 -4.15 -5.04
CA ASP A 181 10.45 -5.05 -4.36
C ASP A 181 10.72 -6.30 -5.19
N LEU A 182 9.70 -6.87 -5.82
CA LEU A 182 9.86 -8.00 -6.75
C LEU A 182 10.75 -7.63 -7.95
N LEU A 183 10.66 -6.41 -8.48
CA LEU A 183 11.59 -5.92 -9.50
C LEU A 183 13.03 -5.82 -8.99
N ARG A 184 13.24 -5.37 -7.74
CA ARG A 184 14.58 -5.29 -7.12
C ARG A 184 15.20 -6.67 -6.95
N GLU A 185 14.39 -7.70 -6.76
CA GLU A 185 14.83 -9.11 -6.75
C GLU A 185 15.15 -9.65 -8.16
N GLY A 186 14.94 -8.85 -9.21
CA GLY A 186 15.30 -9.18 -10.58
C GLY A 186 14.21 -9.83 -11.42
N LEU A 187 12.96 -9.86 -10.92
CA LEU A 187 11.83 -10.36 -11.70
C LEU A 187 11.50 -9.42 -12.87
N ASP A 188 11.05 -9.99 -13.99
CA ASP A 188 10.68 -9.21 -15.18
C ASP A 188 9.39 -8.41 -14.94
N ALA A 189 9.46 -7.08 -15.17
CA ALA A 189 8.34 -6.17 -15.05
C ALA A 189 7.12 -6.60 -15.88
N GLY A 190 7.33 -7.14 -17.06
CA GLY A 190 6.25 -7.62 -17.94
C GLY A 190 5.45 -8.78 -17.38
N ARG A 191 5.95 -9.43 -16.32
CA ARG A 191 5.27 -10.52 -15.61
C ARG A 191 4.57 -10.07 -14.32
N ILE A 192 4.82 -8.85 -13.87
CA ILE A 192 4.26 -8.29 -12.63
C ILE A 192 3.06 -7.41 -12.98
N PHE A 193 1.95 -7.65 -12.31
CA PHE A 193 0.70 -6.93 -12.46
C PHE A 193 0.22 -6.44 -11.10
N VAL A 194 -0.39 -5.25 -11.06
CA VAL A 194 -1.02 -4.71 -9.85
C VAL A 194 -2.52 -4.65 -10.04
N TYR A 195 -3.26 -5.25 -9.10
CA TYR A 195 -4.70 -5.14 -8.99
C TYR A 195 -5.01 -4.04 -7.96
N ALA A 196 -5.27 -2.83 -8.46
CA ALA A 196 -5.36 -1.64 -7.64
C ALA A 196 -6.68 -1.52 -6.88
N GLU A 197 -7.78 -2.05 -7.41
CA GLU A 197 -9.08 -2.13 -6.74
C GLU A 197 -9.01 -3.04 -5.50
N GLY A 198 -8.14 -4.04 -5.52
CA GLY A 198 -7.71 -4.82 -4.37
C GLY A 198 -8.74 -5.77 -3.80
N PHE A 199 -8.50 -6.18 -2.55
CA PHE A 199 -9.28 -7.21 -1.88
C PHE A 199 -10.74 -6.78 -1.62
N LEU A 200 -11.00 -5.50 -1.34
CA LEU A 200 -12.36 -5.02 -1.08
C LEU A 200 -13.26 -5.14 -2.31
N ASP A 201 -12.71 -4.93 -3.50
CA ASP A 201 -13.45 -5.13 -4.76
C ASP A 201 -13.64 -6.61 -5.06
N TRP A 202 -12.64 -7.45 -4.75
CA TRP A 202 -12.75 -8.91 -4.90
C TRP A 202 -13.84 -9.54 -4.04
N GLU A 203 -14.06 -9.03 -2.83
CA GLU A 203 -15.03 -9.55 -1.86
C GLU A 203 -16.47 -9.07 -2.14
N SER A 204 -16.67 -8.00 -2.93
CA SER A 204 -17.98 -7.39 -3.21
C SER A 204 -18.82 -8.22 -4.17
#